data_69639b8be3ca3946a2933b27b58cf6a3
#
_entry.id   69639b8be3ca3946a2933b27b58cf6a3
#
_cell.length_a   1.000
_cell.length_b   1.000
_cell.length_c   1.000
_cell.angle_alpha   90.00
_cell.angle_beta   90.00
_cell.angle_gamma   90.00
#
_symmetry.space_group_name_H-M   'P 1'
#
loop_
_entity.id
_entity.type
_entity.pdbx_description
1 polymer ?
#
loop_
_entity_poly.entity_id
_entity_poly.type
_entity_poly.pdbx_seq_one_letter_code
_entity_poly.pdbx_strand_id
1 'polypeptide(L)'
;MRRTGPWDDAMRLALTEAQAALAADDVPVGAVVLDASGTVVATGHNTRESRHDPTGHAEVVALRAAAAARGEWRLSGCTLVVTLEPCTMCAGAVVLARVDRLVFGAYDDKLGAVGSLWDVVRDRRLNHRPEVVAGVLADESTALLDGFFARHRSAGLR
;
A
#
# COMPACT_ATOMS: atom_id res chain seq x y z
N MET A 1 -10.89 -19.86 16.66
CA MET A 1 -11.37 -18.52 16.28
C MET A 1 -10.17 -17.57 16.24
N ARG A 2 -9.78 -17.11 15.07
CA ARG A 2 -8.66 -16.15 14.94
C ARG A 2 -9.11 -14.81 15.55
N ARG A 3 -8.39 -14.32 16.54
CA ARG A 3 -8.66 -12.96 17.06
C ARG A 3 -8.32 -11.96 15.94
N THR A 4 -9.26 -11.08 15.63
CA THR A 4 -9.03 -9.99 14.68
C THR A 4 -7.95 -9.05 15.25
N GLY A 5 -6.94 -8.77 14.45
CA GLY A 5 -5.90 -7.80 14.81
C GLY A 5 -6.40 -6.35 14.65
N PRO A 6 -5.70 -5.39 15.26
CA PRO A 6 -6.14 -3.99 15.25
C PRO A 6 -6.18 -3.36 13.85
N TRP A 7 -5.49 -3.95 12.88
CA TRP A 7 -5.39 -3.44 11.50
C TRP A 7 -6.17 -4.27 10.49
N ASP A 8 -6.84 -5.35 10.91
CA ASP A 8 -7.50 -6.28 9.99
C ASP A 8 -8.63 -5.62 9.19
N ASP A 9 -9.46 -4.80 9.83
CA ASP A 9 -10.56 -4.13 9.14
C ASP A 9 -10.06 -3.11 8.11
N ALA A 10 -9.03 -2.34 8.46
CA ALA A 10 -8.40 -1.40 7.52
C ALA A 10 -7.74 -2.14 6.35
N MET A 11 -7.09 -3.28 6.62
CA MET A 11 -6.49 -4.10 5.57
C MET A 11 -7.56 -4.70 4.65
N ARG A 12 -8.74 -5.08 5.17
CA ARG A 12 -9.85 -5.53 4.32
C ARG A 12 -10.36 -4.45 3.39
N LEU A 13 -10.40 -3.20 3.85
CA LEU A 13 -10.72 -2.06 2.97
C LEU A 13 -9.66 -1.91 1.87
N ALA A 14 -8.39 -2.03 2.21
CA ALA A 14 -7.30 -1.99 1.24
C ALA A 14 -7.39 -3.14 0.23
N LEU A 15 -7.76 -4.35 0.68
CA LEU A 15 -7.99 -5.50 -0.22
C LEU A 15 -9.17 -5.27 -1.15
N THR A 16 -10.22 -4.62 -0.70
CA THR A 16 -11.36 -4.22 -1.54
C THR A 16 -10.90 -3.25 -2.63
N GLU A 17 -10.09 -2.26 -2.28
CA GLU A 17 -9.47 -1.34 -3.24
C GLU A 17 -8.57 -2.10 -4.24
N ALA A 18 -7.80 -3.08 -3.77
CA ALA A 18 -6.96 -3.89 -4.64
C ALA A 18 -7.77 -4.60 -5.74
N GLN A 19 -8.95 -5.08 -5.42
CA GLN A 19 -9.84 -5.72 -6.38
C GLN A 19 -10.30 -4.74 -7.47
N ALA A 20 -10.44 -3.46 -7.15
CA ALA A 20 -10.82 -2.44 -8.14
C ALA A 20 -9.77 -2.28 -9.26
N ALA A 21 -8.50 -2.53 -8.97
CA ALA A 21 -7.44 -2.49 -9.99
C ALA A 21 -7.63 -3.57 -11.06
N LEU A 22 -8.26 -4.69 -10.74
CA LEU A 22 -8.48 -5.79 -11.68
C LEU A 22 -9.39 -5.39 -12.85
N ALA A 23 -10.29 -4.42 -12.66
CA ALA A 23 -11.18 -3.94 -13.72
C ALA A 23 -10.41 -3.35 -14.90
N ALA A 24 -9.23 -2.78 -14.66
CA ALA A 24 -8.33 -2.25 -15.69
C ALA A 24 -7.15 -3.17 -15.98
N ASP A 25 -7.22 -4.42 -15.54
CA ASP A 25 -6.14 -5.42 -15.68
C ASP A 25 -4.81 -4.95 -15.08
N ASP A 26 -4.88 -4.21 -14.00
CA ASP A 26 -3.71 -3.75 -13.24
C ASP A 26 -3.40 -4.68 -12.06
N VAL A 27 -2.17 -4.67 -11.60
CA VAL A 27 -1.74 -5.47 -10.44
C VAL A 27 -2.59 -5.11 -9.22
N PRO A 28 -3.24 -6.10 -8.56
CA PRO A 28 -4.20 -5.83 -7.49
C PRO A 28 -3.49 -5.45 -6.18
N VAL A 29 -3.16 -4.19 -6.07
CA VAL A 29 -2.65 -3.55 -4.85
C VAL A 29 -3.60 -2.42 -4.47
N GLY A 30 -3.96 -2.37 -3.20
CA GLY A 30 -4.84 -1.35 -2.65
C GLY A 30 -4.27 -0.74 -1.39
N ALA A 31 -4.67 0.50 -1.12
CA ALA A 31 -4.21 1.25 0.03
C ALA A 31 -5.32 2.12 0.60
N VAL A 32 -5.28 2.34 1.91
CA VAL A 32 -6.13 3.30 2.61
C VAL A 32 -5.27 4.17 3.52
N VAL A 33 -5.65 5.42 3.68
CA VAL A 33 -5.06 6.33 4.65
C VAL A 33 -6.08 6.58 5.75
N LEU A 34 -5.68 6.33 7.00
CA LEU A 34 -6.48 6.59 8.18
C LEU A 34 -5.92 7.81 8.91
N ASP A 35 -6.80 8.63 9.50
CA ASP A 35 -6.36 9.67 10.42
C ASP A 35 -6.06 9.11 11.84
N ALA A 36 -5.70 9.98 12.76
CA ALA A 36 -5.36 9.59 14.13
C ALA A 36 -6.52 8.94 14.89
N SER A 37 -7.77 9.20 14.49
CA SER A 37 -8.96 8.57 15.08
C SER A 37 -9.31 7.23 14.46
N GLY A 38 -8.61 6.81 13.39
CA GLY A 38 -8.92 5.61 12.63
C GLY A 38 -9.95 5.80 11.52
N THR A 39 -10.35 7.04 11.26
CA THR A 39 -11.28 7.37 10.17
C THR A 39 -10.55 7.32 8.82
N VAL A 40 -11.19 6.74 7.81
CA VAL A 40 -10.65 6.70 6.44
C VAL A 40 -10.65 8.11 5.83
N VAL A 41 -9.47 8.61 5.49
CA VAL A 41 -9.28 9.91 4.81
C VAL A 41 -9.31 9.75 3.30
N ALA A 42 -8.67 8.69 2.80
CA ALA A 42 -8.57 8.42 1.37
C ALA A 42 -8.26 6.95 1.11
N THR A 43 -8.54 6.52 -0.12
CA THR A 43 -8.23 5.18 -0.62
C THR A 43 -7.53 5.29 -1.96
N GLY A 44 -6.90 4.20 -2.40
CA GLY A 44 -6.27 4.13 -3.70
C GLY A 44 -5.96 2.70 -4.10
N HIS A 45 -5.83 2.50 -5.40
CA HIS A 45 -5.38 1.24 -5.99
C HIS A 45 -4.47 1.54 -7.18
N ASN A 46 -3.77 0.54 -7.67
CA ASN A 46 -2.91 0.70 -8.83
C ASN A 46 -3.71 1.23 -10.03
N THR A 47 -3.19 2.28 -10.65
CA THR A 47 -3.79 2.95 -11.82
C THR A 47 -2.78 3.10 -12.96
N ARG A 48 -1.75 2.24 -13.02
CA ARG A 48 -0.71 2.31 -14.06
C ARG A 48 -1.29 2.11 -15.44
N GLU A 49 -2.12 1.07 -15.61
CA GLU A 49 -2.75 0.75 -16.89
C GLU A 49 -3.87 1.73 -17.23
N SER A 50 -4.78 1.99 -16.29
CA SER A 50 -5.95 2.83 -16.54
C SER A 50 -5.62 4.30 -16.82
N ARG A 51 -4.52 4.81 -16.27
CA ARG A 51 -4.10 6.22 -16.40
C ARG A 51 -2.80 6.40 -17.17
N HIS A 52 -2.19 5.32 -17.66
CA HIS A 52 -0.87 5.35 -18.31
C HIS A 52 0.18 6.07 -17.44
N ASP A 53 0.13 5.79 -16.13
CA ASP A 53 0.97 6.45 -15.13
C ASP A 53 1.95 5.46 -14.52
N PRO A 54 3.26 5.54 -14.85
CA PRO A 54 4.25 4.61 -14.31
C PRO A 54 4.44 4.75 -12.79
N THR A 55 3.99 5.85 -12.19
CA THR A 55 4.03 6.10 -10.75
C THR A 55 2.69 5.86 -10.05
N GLY A 56 1.68 5.39 -10.77
CA GLY A 56 0.32 5.15 -10.29
C GLY A 56 0.19 3.93 -9.40
N HIS A 57 1.06 3.80 -8.39
CA HIS A 57 0.95 2.79 -7.37
C HIS A 57 -0.11 3.18 -6.33
N ALA A 58 -0.76 2.17 -5.73
CA ALA A 58 -1.82 2.37 -4.74
C ALA A 58 -1.43 3.36 -3.63
N GLU A 59 -0.20 3.25 -3.14
CA GLU A 59 0.32 4.09 -2.05
C GLU A 59 0.39 5.56 -2.48
N VAL A 60 0.96 5.84 -3.64
CA VAL A 60 1.06 7.21 -4.18
C VAL A 60 -0.32 7.80 -4.44
N VAL A 61 -1.23 7.01 -5.01
CA VAL A 61 -2.62 7.44 -5.27
C VAL A 61 -3.31 7.79 -3.95
N ALA A 62 -3.22 6.93 -2.94
CA ALA A 62 -3.85 7.15 -1.63
C ALA A 62 -3.24 8.35 -0.88
N LEU A 63 -1.91 8.48 -0.88
CA LEU A 63 -1.23 9.60 -0.22
C LEU A 63 -1.60 10.94 -0.85
N ARG A 64 -1.63 11.03 -2.19
CA ARG A 64 -2.07 12.24 -2.90
C ARG A 64 -3.50 12.60 -2.57
N ALA A 65 -4.41 11.62 -2.58
CA ALA A 65 -5.80 11.85 -2.26
C ALA A 65 -6.00 12.32 -0.81
N ALA A 66 -5.27 11.73 0.12
CA ALA A 66 -5.31 12.13 1.52
C ALA A 66 -4.79 13.56 1.73
N ALA A 67 -3.69 13.92 1.09
CA ALA A 67 -3.12 15.27 1.15
C ALA A 67 -4.11 16.30 0.58
N ALA A 68 -4.74 16.01 -0.55
CA ALA A 68 -5.76 16.86 -1.14
C ALA A 68 -6.97 17.03 -0.22
N ALA A 69 -7.46 15.95 0.39
CA ALA A 69 -8.59 15.98 1.29
C ALA A 69 -8.31 16.80 2.57
N ARG A 70 -7.08 16.75 3.07
CA ARG A 70 -6.67 17.49 4.27
C ARG A 70 -6.22 18.92 3.96
N GLY A 71 -5.97 19.26 2.71
CA GLY A 71 -5.45 20.56 2.31
C GLY A 71 -4.01 20.82 2.73
N GLU A 72 -3.22 19.76 2.99
CA GLU A 72 -1.83 19.85 3.40
C GLU A 72 -1.05 18.61 2.94
N TRP A 73 0.24 18.78 2.59
CA TRP A 73 1.08 17.66 2.15
C TRP A 73 1.54 16.78 3.32
N ARG A 74 1.65 17.33 4.51
CA ARG A 74 2.12 16.61 5.69
C ARG A 74 0.97 15.81 6.31
N LEU A 75 1.11 14.48 6.31
CA LEU A 75 0.09 13.56 6.81
C LEU A 75 0.41 13.09 8.24
N SER A 76 0.82 14.03 9.10
CA SER A 76 1.10 13.74 10.51
C SER A 76 -0.13 13.16 11.20
N GLY A 77 0.08 12.15 12.05
CA GLY A 77 -0.99 11.43 12.73
C GLY A 77 -1.67 10.36 11.88
N CYS A 78 -1.40 10.31 10.56
CA CYS A 78 -2.03 9.34 9.66
C CYS A 78 -1.30 8.00 9.65
N THR A 79 -2.04 6.97 9.30
CA THR A 79 -1.54 5.63 9.01
C THR A 79 -1.84 5.27 7.56
N LEU A 80 -0.84 4.82 6.82
CA LEU A 80 -1.03 4.20 5.50
C LEU A 80 -1.11 2.69 5.69
N VAL A 81 -2.19 2.10 5.19
CA VAL A 81 -2.39 0.64 5.15
C VAL A 81 -2.38 0.21 3.69
N VAL A 82 -1.51 -0.71 3.31
CA VAL A 82 -1.35 -1.17 1.93
C VAL A 82 -1.24 -2.69 1.87
N THR A 83 -1.80 -3.31 0.85
CA THR A 83 -1.87 -4.78 0.74
C THR A 83 -0.54 -5.45 0.43
N LEU A 84 0.41 -4.72 -0.17
CA LEU A 84 1.73 -5.21 -0.54
C LEU A 84 2.82 -4.31 0.02
N GLU A 85 3.95 -4.91 0.40
CA GLU A 85 5.13 -4.15 0.85
C GLU A 85 5.52 -3.08 -0.18
N PRO A 86 5.68 -1.80 0.24
CA PRO A 86 6.05 -0.73 -0.67
C PRO A 86 7.38 -0.93 -1.37
N CYS A 87 7.44 -0.57 -2.66
CA CYS A 87 8.69 -0.49 -3.43
C CYS A 87 9.51 0.74 -3.01
N THR A 88 10.70 0.93 -3.61
CA THR A 88 11.59 2.07 -3.28
C THR A 88 10.92 3.43 -3.49
N MET A 89 10.16 3.59 -4.57
CA MET A 89 9.42 4.83 -4.84
C MET A 89 8.39 5.12 -3.76
N CYS A 90 7.57 4.12 -3.42
CA CYS A 90 6.49 4.28 -2.45
C CYS A 90 7.01 4.39 -1.02
N ALA A 91 8.06 3.66 -0.67
CA ALA A 91 8.73 3.81 0.63
C ALA A 91 9.26 5.24 0.81
N GLY A 92 9.87 5.82 -0.23
CA GLY A 92 10.28 7.22 -0.24
C GLY A 92 9.11 8.17 -0.09
N ALA A 93 8.01 7.91 -0.80
CA ALA A 93 6.79 8.72 -0.70
C ALA A 93 6.18 8.71 0.72
N VAL A 94 6.17 7.54 1.37
CA VAL A 94 5.71 7.39 2.76
C VAL A 94 6.52 8.28 3.71
N VAL A 95 7.84 8.27 3.58
CA VAL A 95 8.72 9.11 4.39
C VAL A 95 8.48 10.60 4.11
N LEU A 96 8.39 10.98 2.83
CA LEU A 96 8.14 12.37 2.43
C LEU A 96 6.79 12.88 2.93
N ALA A 97 5.77 12.05 2.91
CA ALA A 97 4.43 12.40 3.39
C ALA A 97 4.32 12.53 4.91
N ARG A 98 5.33 12.08 5.65
CA ARG A 98 5.36 12.18 7.13
C ARG A 98 4.24 11.41 7.83
N VAL A 99 3.80 10.29 7.28
CA VAL A 99 2.85 9.44 8.00
C VAL A 99 3.49 8.87 9.28
N ASP A 100 2.70 8.72 10.31
CA ASP A 100 3.19 8.20 11.60
C ASP A 100 3.41 6.67 11.54
N ARG A 101 2.62 5.98 10.74
CA ARG A 101 2.65 4.51 10.68
C ARG A 101 2.41 4.00 9.27
N LEU A 102 3.15 2.95 8.93
CA LEU A 102 2.97 2.16 7.73
C LEU A 102 2.59 0.73 8.11
N VAL A 103 1.45 0.28 7.62
CA VAL A 103 0.97 -1.10 7.80
C VAL A 103 0.92 -1.77 6.42
N PHE A 104 1.54 -2.93 6.25
CA PHE A 104 1.43 -3.65 4.98
C PHE A 104 1.08 -5.13 5.18
N GLY A 105 0.52 -5.71 4.11
CA GLY A 105 0.13 -7.12 4.06
C GLY A 105 1.27 -8.04 3.66
N ALA A 106 1.29 -8.46 2.40
CA ALA A 106 2.29 -9.38 1.88
C ALA A 106 3.67 -8.72 1.71
N TYR A 107 4.72 -9.48 1.95
CA TYR A 107 6.09 -9.10 1.58
C TYR A 107 6.28 -9.20 0.06
N ASP A 108 7.17 -8.38 -0.48
CA ASP A 108 7.54 -8.39 -1.90
C ASP A 108 9.04 -8.70 -2.06
N ASP A 109 9.37 -9.94 -2.36
CA ASP A 109 10.75 -10.41 -2.50
C ASP A 109 11.49 -9.78 -3.68
N LYS A 110 10.76 -9.20 -4.63
CA LYS A 110 11.34 -8.66 -5.88
C LYS A 110 11.60 -7.17 -5.84
N LEU A 111 10.72 -6.40 -5.17
CA LEU A 111 10.75 -4.94 -5.20
C LEU A 111 10.58 -4.30 -3.82
N GLY A 112 10.36 -5.09 -2.78
CA GLY A 112 10.06 -4.59 -1.44
C GLY A 112 11.20 -3.78 -0.82
N ALA A 113 10.86 -2.61 -0.30
CA ALA A 113 11.80 -1.66 0.27
C ALA A 113 11.52 -1.35 1.75
N VAL A 114 10.80 -2.24 2.42
CA VAL A 114 10.48 -2.15 3.86
C VAL A 114 10.92 -3.44 4.57
N GLY A 115 12.08 -3.96 4.18
CA GLY A 115 12.72 -5.12 4.79
C GLY A 115 13.08 -6.26 3.85
N SER A 116 12.44 -6.40 2.67
CA SER A 116 12.73 -7.54 1.77
C SER A 116 14.04 -7.36 1.00
N LEU A 117 14.13 -6.43 0.04
CA LEU A 117 15.38 -6.12 -0.66
C LEU A 117 16.11 -4.93 -0.04
N TRP A 118 15.35 -3.92 0.31
CA TRP A 118 15.86 -2.70 0.97
C TRP A 118 15.03 -2.41 2.21
N ASP A 119 15.54 -1.54 3.07
CA ASP A 119 14.81 -1.05 4.24
C ASP A 119 14.88 0.47 4.31
N VAL A 120 14.18 1.13 3.41
CA VAL A 120 14.23 2.57 3.23
C VAL A 120 13.62 3.30 4.41
N VAL A 121 12.44 2.87 4.89
CA VAL A 121 11.68 3.61 5.90
C VAL A 121 12.31 3.57 7.31
N ARG A 122 13.23 2.63 7.56
CA ARG A 122 13.95 2.53 8.83
C ARG A 122 15.39 3.06 8.75
N ASP A 123 15.79 3.65 7.62
CA ASP A 123 17.14 4.18 7.46
C ASP A 123 17.40 5.28 8.49
N ARG A 124 18.45 5.11 9.27
CA ARG A 124 18.80 5.99 10.39
C ARG A 124 19.18 7.40 9.96
N ARG A 125 19.53 7.60 8.69
CA ARG A 125 19.90 8.89 8.12
C ARG A 125 18.68 9.75 7.77
N LEU A 126 17.48 9.15 7.69
CA LEU A 126 16.25 9.88 7.40
C LEU A 126 15.83 10.74 8.61
N ASN A 127 15.26 11.89 8.30
CA ASN A 127 14.74 12.81 9.32
C ASN A 127 13.32 12.43 9.82
N HIS A 128 12.69 11.46 9.19
CA HIS A 128 11.39 10.89 9.59
C HIS A 128 11.40 9.39 9.37
N ARG A 129 10.92 8.64 10.34
CA ARG A 129 10.83 7.18 10.29
C ARG A 129 9.49 6.75 10.87
N PRO A 130 8.56 6.26 10.02
CA PRO A 130 7.28 5.77 10.50
C PRO A 130 7.43 4.48 11.31
N GLU A 131 6.51 4.22 12.22
CA GLU A 131 6.34 2.88 12.78
C GLU A 131 5.90 1.92 11.67
N VAL A 132 6.41 0.70 11.67
CA VAL A 132 6.10 -0.32 10.65
C VAL A 132 5.42 -1.51 11.29
N VAL A 133 4.25 -1.89 10.73
CA VAL A 133 3.54 -3.11 11.07
C VAL A 133 3.40 -3.96 9.80
N ALA A 134 4.01 -5.15 9.80
CA ALA A 134 4.08 -6.01 8.62
C ALA A 134 3.22 -7.25 8.77
N GLY A 135 2.83 -7.86 7.65
CA GLY A 135 2.21 -9.18 7.61
C GLY A 135 0.73 -9.22 7.96
N VAL A 136 0.04 -8.10 7.93
CA VAL A 136 -1.40 -8.04 8.24
C VAL A 136 -2.19 -8.63 7.08
N LEU A 137 -2.91 -9.73 7.32
CA LEU A 137 -3.66 -10.49 6.31
C LEU A 137 -2.81 -10.80 5.06
N ALA A 138 -1.54 -11.13 5.27
CA ALA A 138 -0.57 -11.36 4.18
C ALA A 138 -1.03 -12.46 3.22
N ASP A 139 -1.63 -13.54 3.73
CA ASP A 139 -2.10 -14.66 2.89
C ASP A 139 -3.21 -14.24 1.92
N GLU A 140 -4.10 -13.37 2.36
CA GLU A 140 -5.19 -12.84 1.51
C GLU A 140 -4.64 -11.96 0.39
N SER A 141 -3.66 -11.10 0.69
CA SER A 141 -2.95 -10.30 -0.30
C SER A 141 -2.20 -11.17 -1.30
N THR A 142 -1.46 -12.15 -0.81
CA THR A 142 -0.70 -13.09 -1.64
C THR A 142 -1.63 -13.86 -2.58
N ALA A 143 -2.75 -14.36 -2.10
CA ALA A 143 -3.73 -15.09 -2.91
C ALA A 143 -4.26 -14.24 -4.06
N LEU A 144 -4.56 -12.98 -3.81
CA LEU A 144 -5.05 -12.04 -4.82
C LEU A 144 -4.00 -11.77 -5.91
N LEU A 145 -2.75 -11.56 -5.50
CA LEU A 145 -1.62 -11.34 -6.41
C LEU A 145 -1.31 -12.60 -7.24
N ASP A 146 -1.26 -13.75 -6.60
CA ASP A 146 -0.98 -15.02 -7.27
C ASP A 146 -2.05 -15.34 -8.32
N GLY A 147 -3.31 -15.09 -8.02
CA GLY A 147 -4.41 -15.24 -8.96
C GLY A 147 -4.25 -14.36 -10.21
N PHE A 148 -3.87 -13.10 -10.02
CA PHE A 148 -3.61 -12.18 -11.12
C PHE A 148 -2.45 -12.64 -11.99
N PHE A 149 -1.30 -12.96 -11.41
CA PHE A 149 -0.11 -13.40 -12.16
C PHE A 149 -0.30 -14.76 -12.83
N ALA A 150 -1.05 -15.66 -12.23
CA ALA A 150 -1.39 -16.94 -12.85
C ALA A 150 -2.20 -16.74 -14.13
N ARG A 151 -3.21 -15.86 -14.12
CA ARG A 151 -4.00 -15.51 -15.31
C ARG A 151 -3.13 -14.89 -16.41
N HIS A 152 -2.20 -14.02 -16.06
CA HIS A 152 -1.31 -13.38 -17.02
C HIS A 152 -0.33 -14.36 -17.65
N ARG A 153 0.22 -15.30 -16.89
CA ARG A 153 1.07 -16.37 -17.44
C ARG A 153 0.30 -17.25 -18.41
N SER A 154 -0.91 -17.65 -18.05
CA SER A 154 -1.77 -18.52 -18.90
C SER A 154 -2.19 -17.83 -20.20
N ALA A 155 -2.36 -16.49 -20.17
CA ALA A 155 -2.70 -15.71 -21.36
C ALA A 155 -1.48 -15.30 -22.19
N GLY A 156 -0.25 -15.68 -21.78
CA GLY A 156 0.99 -15.27 -22.46
C GLY A 156 1.31 -13.78 -22.31
N LEU A 157 0.68 -13.10 -21.39
CA LEU A 157 0.92 -11.68 -21.08
C LEU A 157 2.11 -11.56 -20.13
N ARG A 158 2.94 -10.54 -20.33
CA ARG A 158 4.12 -10.25 -19.50
C ARG A 158 3.93 -8.94 -18.74
#